data_c60727f4d14f6ad7f3ae3e3027081625
#
_entry.id   c60727f4d14f6ad7f3ae3e3027081625
#
_cell.length_a   1.000
_cell.length_b   1.000
_cell.length_c   1.000
_cell.angle_alpha   90.00
_cell.angle_beta   90.00
_cell.angle_gamma   90.00
#
_symmetry.space_group_name_H-M   'P 1'
#
loop_
_entity.id
_entity.type
_entity.pdbx_description
1 polymer ?
#
loop_
_entity_poly.entity_id
_entity_poly.type
_entity_poly.pdbx_seq_one_letter_code
_entity_poly.pdbx_strand_id
1 'polypeptide(L)'
;MHNIGKSCKIIRFEPVLELGELETEFLEEIFDVVAIDYTDDGLEQYVCYAPLSFDSIQFKNDIKEKNFTLPNYCEEILESKNWLTENVIKFPPFEIGAFLVYGIHEASCPETSKIPVQVYAATAFGSEHQTTKMCLTSISELKELMPTPNKILDMGTGSGILSIASAKIWNNTPQIISADIDSESVDVTQNNSITNNVENNIKAVLSDGYTNPIIKDNAPFNLILANILANPLKMMTEDAYSCLEEGGYYLISGFIENQKEDILNHHTSKGFKLVKTYQIDNWCASLLQK
;
A
#
# COMPACT_ATOMS: atom_id res chain seq x y z
N MET A 1 1.76 17.34 -5.20
CA MET A 1 2.61 16.16 -4.93
C MET A 1 3.08 16.30 -3.50
N HIS A 2 2.43 15.65 -2.56
CA HIS A 2 2.76 15.77 -1.14
C HIS A 2 4.04 14.98 -0.85
N ASN A 3 5.05 15.69 -0.35
CA ASN A 3 6.35 15.13 0.06
C ASN A 3 6.22 14.41 1.42
N ILE A 4 5.44 13.34 1.49
CA ILE A 4 5.37 12.49 2.67
C ILE A 4 6.66 11.67 2.72
N GLY A 5 7.45 11.84 3.79
CA GLY A 5 8.72 11.11 4.02
C GLY A 5 10.00 11.92 3.90
N LYS A 6 9.95 13.21 3.56
CA LYS A 6 11.12 14.10 3.62
C LYS A 6 11.05 14.96 4.90
N SER A 7 12.23 15.26 5.46
CA SER A 7 12.31 16.25 6.53
C SER A 7 11.62 17.54 6.11
N CYS A 8 10.79 18.08 6.98
CA CYS A 8 10.05 19.33 6.73
C CYS A 8 10.15 20.25 7.94
N LYS A 9 9.80 21.52 7.75
CA LYS A 9 9.57 22.44 8.87
C LYS A 9 8.11 22.34 9.29
N ILE A 10 7.88 22.32 10.59
CA ILE A 10 6.56 22.52 11.20
C ILE A 10 6.53 23.92 11.79
N ILE A 11 5.53 24.69 11.43
CA ILE A 11 5.21 25.97 12.02
C ILE A 11 3.95 25.78 12.85
N ARG A 12 4.10 25.81 14.17
CA ARG A 12 3.02 25.61 15.13
C ARG A 12 2.67 26.92 15.78
N PHE A 13 1.42 27.36 15.57
CA PHE A 13 0.89 28.59 16.16
C PHE A 13 0.41 28.36 17.59
N GLU A 14 0.42 29.43 18.41
CA GLU A 14 -0.25 29.39 19.70
C GLU A 14 -1.77 29.21 19.50
N PRO A 15 -2.46 28.49 20.39
CA PRO A 15 -3.89 28.26 20.28
C PRO A 15 -4.70 29.56 20.33
N VAL A 16 -5.73 29.66 19.51
CA VAL A 16 -6.67 30.81 19.40
C VAL A 16 -8.10 30.31 19.40
N LEU A 17 -9.08 31.19 19.69
CA LEU A 17 -10.50 30.86 19.59
C LEU A 17 -10.91 30.54 18.15
N GLU A 18 -10.46 31.36 17.21
CA GLU A 18 -10.70 31.25 15.78
C GLU A 18 -9.72 32.16 15.06
N LEU A 19 -9.18 31.74 13.93
CA LEU A 19 -8.38 32.59 13.05
C LEU A 19 -9.31 33.24 12.02
N GLY A 20 -9.01 34.49 11.60
CA GLY A 20 -9.78 35.15 10.56
C GLY A 20 -9.73 34.41 9.23
N GLU A 21 -10.81 34.51 8.44
CA GLU A 21 -10.92 33.83 7.14
C GLU A 21 -9.76 34.19 6.18
N LEU A 22 -9.37 35.45 6.12
CA LEU A 22 -8.26 35.94 5.28
C LEU A 22 -6.90 35.44 5.75
N GLU A 23 -6.69 35.33 7.06
CA GLU A 23 -5.48 34.76 7.65
C GLU A 23 -5.40 33.25 7.39
N THR A 24 -6.51 32.54 7.45
CA THR A 24 -6.57 31.11 7.14
C THR A 24 -6.26 30.84 5.67
N GLU A 25 -6.90 31.57 4.76
CA GLU A 25 -6.61 31.50 3.32
C GLU A 25 -5.13 31.80 3.02
N PHE A 26 -4.57 32.78 3.70
CA PHE A 26 -3.15 33.13 3.54
C PHE A 26 -2.22 31.99 3.98
N LEU A 27 -2.55 31.28 5.07
CA LEU A 27 -1.77 30.11 5.50
C LEU A 27 -1.88 28.98 4.46
N GLU A 28 -3.06 28.73 3.93
CA GLU A 28 -3.30 27.70 2.90
C GLU A 28 -2.60 28.03 1.56
N GLU A 29 -2.39 29.32 1.24
CA GLU A 29 -1.61 29.71 0.05
C GLU A 29 -0.10 29.45 0.22
N ILE A 30 0.43 29.58 1.43
CA ILE A 30 1.88 29.54 1.68
C ILE A 30 2.37 28.14 2.05
N PHE A 31 1.55 27.38 2.76
CA PHE A 31 1.95 26.08 3.30
C PHE A 31 1.37 24.91 2.49
N ASP A 32 2.16 23.88 2.28
CA ASP A 32 1.75 22.66 1.58
C ASP A 32 0.58 21.95 2.27
N VAL A 33 0.54 22.02 3.60
CA VAL A 33 -0.51 21.46 4.45
C VAL A 33 -0.74 22.38 5.64
N VAL A 34 -2.00 22.68 5.92
CA VAL A 34 -2.47 23.36 7.13
C VAL A 34 -3.40 22.41 7.87
N ALA A 35 -3.02 21.98 9.05
CA ALA A 35 -3.84 21.18 9.95
C ALA A 35 -4.35 22.04 11.11
N ILE A 36 -5.55 21.74 11.59
CA ILE A 36 -6.14 22.39 12.76
C ILE A 36 -6.33 21.33 13.84
N ASP A 37 -5.56 21.47 14.92
CA ASP A 37 -5.74 20.66 16.13
C ASP A 37 -6.63 21.44 17.12
N TYR A 38 -7.32 20.73 18.00
CA TYR A 38 -8.13 21.35 19.05
C TYR A 38 -7.54 21.03 20.42
N THR A 39 -7.38 22.07 21.25
CA THR A 39 -6.97 21.89 22.64
C THR A 39 -8.14 21.37 23.51
N ASP A 40 -7.83 20.86 24.70
CA ASP A 40 -8.86 20.41 25.65
C ASP A 40 -9.85 21.53 26.02
N ASP A 41 -9.44 22.80 25.93
CA ASP A 41 -10.26 23.99 26.19
C ASP A 41 -11.04 24.46 24.95
N GLY A 42 -10.95 23.72 23.82
CA GLY A 42 -11.68 24.00 22.57
C GLY A 42 -11.11 25.11 21.73
N LEU A 43 -9.83 25.51 21.95
CA LEU A 43 -9.13 26.47 21.11
C LEU A 43 -8.56 25.78 19.88
N GLU A 44 -8.52 26.49 18.75
CA GLU A 44 -7.89 26.05 17.50
C GLU A 44 -6.38 26.25 17.56
N GLN A 45 -5.62 25.23 17.23
CA GLN A 45 -4.17 25.30 17.05
C GLN A 45 -3.79 24.98 15.61
N TYR A 46 -3.34 25.97 14.87
CA TYR A 46 -2.90 25.79 13.50
C TYR A 46 -1.49 25.21 13.45
N VAL A 47 -1.33 24.12 12.70
CA VAL A 47 -0.07 23.42 12.48
C VAL A 47 0.19 23.34 10.98
N CYS A 48 1.19 24.09 10.52
CA CYS A 48 1.50 24.21 9.12
C CYS A 48 2.79 23.45 8.77
N TYR A 49 2.81 22.80 7.62
CA TYR A 49 3.94 22.03 7.13
C TYR A 49 4.54 22.70 5.89
N ALA A 50 5.85 22.87 5.90
CA ALA A 50 6.59 23.52 4.82
C ALA A 50 7.87 22.76 4.48
N PRO A 51 8.42 22.90 3.26
CA PRO A 51 9.71 22.31 2.90
C PRO A 51 10.83 22.92 3.76
N LEU A 52 11.96 22.19 3.92
CA LEU A 52 13.13 22.71 4.68
C LEU A 52 13.66 24.04 4.14
N SER A 53 13.45 24.33 2.85
CA SER A 53 13.82 25.57 2.19
C SER A 53 12.88 26.77 2.49
N PHE A 54 11.83 26.55 3.27
CA PHE A 54 10.90 27.61 3.64
C PHE A 54 11.61 28.80 4.30
N ASP A 55 11.36 30.00 3.76
CA ASP A 55 11.97 31.25 4.23
C ASP A 55 11.08 31.93 5.28
N SER A 56 11.39 31.67 6.54
CA SER A 56 10.68 32.24 7.69
C SER A 56 10.83 33.76 7.80
N ILE A 57 11.88 34.35 7.19
CA ILE A 57 12.07 35.79 7.18
C ILE A 57 11.11 36.44 6.18
N GLN A 58 11.01 35.85 4.99
CA GLN A 58 10.05 36.30 3.98
C GLN A 58 8.61 36.15 4.50
N PHE A 59 8.26 35.05 5.13
CA PHE A 59 6.95 34.83 5.73
C PHE A 59 6.58 35.93 6.76
N LYS A 60 7.52 36.32 7.64
CA LYS A 60 7.31 37.43 8.58
C LYS A 60 7.10 38.79 7.86
N ASN A 61 7.76 39.00 6.75
CA ASN A 61 7.58 40.19 5.95
C ASN A 61 6.21 40.21 5.27
N ASP A 62 5.78 39.09 4.71
CA ASP A 62 4.48 38.95 4.05
C ASP A 62 3.31 39.19 5.02
N ILE A 63 3.40 38.69 6.26
CA ILE A 63 2.45 38.98 7.34
C ILE A 63 2.33 40.48 7.57
N LYS A 64 3.48 41.16 7.65
CA LYS A 64 3.50 42.60 7.89
C LYS A 64 2.96 43.42 6.71
N GLU A 65 3.32 43.06 5.48
CA GLU A 65 2.85 43.71 4.25
C GLU A 65 1.36 43.56 4.07
N LYS A 66 0.82 42.40 4.35
CA LYS A 66 -0.64 42.13 4.29
C LYS A 66 -1.40 42.67 5.52
N ASN A 67 -0.67 43.14 6.53
CA ASN A 67 -1.22 43.63 7.80
C ASN A 67 -2.08 42.59 8.54
N PHE A 68 -1.68 41.33 8.46
CA PHE A 68 -2.35 40.24 9.17
C PHE A 68 -1.95 40.15 10.65
N THR A 69 -2.87 39.68 11.48
CA THR A 69 -2.63 39.45 12.90
C THR A 69 -2.65 37.94 13.17
N LEU A 70 -1.50 37.29 13.04
CA LEU A 70 -1.34 35.87 13.36
C LEU A 70 -0.87 35.70 14.81
N PRO A 71 -1.24 34.57 15.47
CA PRO A 71 -0.70 34.18 16.78
C PRO A 71 0.83 34.00 16.72
N ASN A 72 1.47 34.06 17.88
CA ASN A 72 2.88 33.65 17.94
C ASN A 72 3.02 32.19 17.45
N TYR A 73 4.19 31.85 16.92
CA TYR A 73 4.46 30.51 16.47
C TYR A 73 5.89 30.08 16.79
N CYS A 74 6.10 28.78 16.91
CA CYS A 74 7.41 28.17 16.94
C CYS A 74 7.67 27.40 15.65
N GLU A 75 8.96 27.27 15.32
CA GLU A 75 9.45 26.48 14.19
C GLU A 75 10.16 25.24 14.74
N GLU A 76 9.79 24.09 14.24
CA GLU A 76 10.39 22.81 14.54
C GLU A 76 10.83 22.16 13.23
N ILE A 77 11.94 21.45 13.25
CA ILE A 77 12.32 20.58 12.13
C ILE A 77 11.77 19.19 12.46
N LEU A 78 10.80 18.76 11.69
CA LEU A 78 10.46 17.35 11.65
C LEU A 78 11.52 16.67 10.79
N GLU A 79 12.55 16.11 11.45
CA GLU A 79 13.45 15.23 10.73
C GLU A 79 12.65 14.11 10.09
N SER A 80 13.05 13.68 8.91
CA SER A 80 12.48 12.47 8.33
C SER A 80 12.81 11.33 9.29
N LYS A 81 12.00 11.20 10.31
CA LYS A 81 12.00 10.00 11.11
C LYS A 81 11.61 8.89 10.14
N ASN A 82 12.37 7.84 10.22
CA ASN A 82 12.04 6.62 9.51
C ASN A 82 10.71 6.13 10.13
N TRP A 83 9.58 6.64 9.63
CA TRP A 83 8.21 6.28 10.06
C TRP A 83 8.04 4.75 10.05
N LEU A 84 8.90 4.08 9.28
CA LEU A 84 9.06 2.65 9.26
C LEU A 84 9.40 2.06 10.64
N THR A 85 9.87 2.82 11.60
CA THR A 85 10.23 2.30 12.94
C THR A 85 9.23 2.63 14.04
N GLU A 86 8.41 3.68 13.89
CA GLU A 86 7.48 4.12 14.95
C GLU A 86 6.06 3.52 14.81
N ASN A 87 5.62 3.20 13.59
CA ASN A 87 4.29 2.62 13.32
C ASN A 87 4.36 1.14 12.87
N VAL A 88 5.30 0.37 13.40
CA VAL A 88 5.37 -1.07 13.11
C VAL A 88 4.17 -1.77 13.75
N ILE A 89 3.26 -2.25 12.92
CA ILE A 89 2.25 -3.19 13.39
C ILE A 89 2.96 -4.48 13.80
N LYS A 90 2.97 -4.76 15.10
CA LYS A 90 3.56 -5.98 15.63
C LYS A 90 2.54 -7.10 15.60
N PHE A 91 2.91 -8.19 15.02
CA PHE A 91 2.12 -9.41 15.00
C PHE A 91 3.01 -10.61 15.29
N PRO A 92 2.50 -11.68 15.92
CA PRO A 92 3.27 -12.90 16.14
C PRO A 92 3.58 -13.59 14.81
N PRO A 93 4.75 -14.19 14.64
CA PRO A 93 5.05 -15.02 13.47
C PRO A 93 3.99 -16.12 13.30
N PHE A 94 3.59 -16.38 12.05
CA PHE A 94 2.62 -17.42 11.75
C PHE A 94 2.99 -18.19 10.49
N GLU A 95 2.68 -19.50 10.49
CA GLU A 95 2.85 -20.36 9.33
C GLU A 95 1.54 -20.48 8.55
N ILE A 96 1.64 -20.38 7.22
CA ILE A 96 0.52 -20.55 6.30
C ILE A 96 0.99 -21.12 4.96
N GLY A 97 0.38 -22.23 4.53
CA GLY A 97 0.82 -22.93 3.32
C GLY A 97 2.31 -23.28 3.37
N ALA A 98 3.07 -22.85 2.39
CA ALA A 98 4.51 -23.04 2.30
C ALA A 98 5.33 -21.99 3.09
N PHE A 99 4.69 -20.98 3.70
CA PHE A 99 5.37 -19.80 4.22
C PHE A 99 5.36 -19.70 5.74
N LEU A 100 6.43 -19.09 6.29
CA LEU A 100 6.45 -18.45 7.60
C LEU A 100 6.47 -16.94 7.40
N VAL A 101 5.44 -16.23 7.88
CA VAL A 101 5.34 -14.77 7.84
C VAL A 101 5.72 -14.21 9.21
N TYR A 102 6.61 -13.21 9.23
CA TYR A 102 7.02 -12.52 10.46
C TYR A 102 7.34 -11.05 10.20
N GLY A 103 7.19 -10.24 11.24
CA GLY A 103 7.40 -8.80 11.13
C GLY A 103 8.87 -8.39 11.27
N ILE A 104 9.22 -7.20 10.80
CA ILE A 104 10.58 -6.64 10.96
C ILE A 104 10.97 -6.36 12.42
N HIS A 105 10.01 -6.39 13.34
CA HIS A 105 10.24 -6.25 14.78
C HIS A 105 10.87 -7.50 15.42
N GLU A 106 10.87 -8.62 14.72
CA GLU A 106 11.57 -9.82 15.17
C GLU A 106 13.07 -9.65 14.96
N ALA A 107 13.86 -9.92 16.00
CA ALA A 107 15.32 -9.74 15.98
C ALA A 107 16.03 -10.68 14.99
N SER A 108 15.39 -11.81 14.66
CA SER A 108 15.89 -12.81 13.71
C SER A 108 14.73 -13.62 13.14
N CYS A 109 14.98 -14.28 12.01
CA CYS A 109 14.02 -15.24 11.47
C CYS A 109 13.75 -16.35 12.48
N PRO A 110 12.49 -16.63 12.86
CA PRO A 110 12.16 -17.79 13.69
C PRO A 110 12.59 -19.10 13.02
N GLU A 111 12.91 -20.11 13.85
CA GLU A 111 13.27 -21.43 13.32
C GLU A 111 12.09 -22.05 12.58
N THR A 112 12.30 -22.46 11.33
CA THR A 112 11.25 -23.00 10.46
C THR A 112 11.81 -23.83 9.32
N SER A 113 11.01 -24.79 8.84
CA SER A 113 11.25 -25.47 7.56
C SER A 113 10.51 -24.82 6.38
N LYS A 114 9.76 -23.75 6.66
CA LYS A 114 8.97 -23.01 5.65
C LYS A 114 9.80 -21.92 4.98
N ILE A 115 9.25 -21.36 3.92
CA ILE A 115 9.83 -20.21 3.22
C ILE A 115 9.59 -18.95 4.08
N PRO A 116 10.65 -18.30 4.61
CA PRO A 116 10.49 -17.12 5.43
C PRO A 116 10.14 -15.89 4.60
N VAL A 117 9.12 -15.16 5.02
CA VAL A 117 8.68 -13.90 4.43
C VAL A 117 8.65 -12.85 5.53
N GLN A 118 9.64 -11.96 5.55
CA GLN A 118 9.72 -10.86 6.50
C GLN A 118 9.02 -9.64 5.93
N VAL A 119 8.12 -9.02 6.69
CA VAL A 119 7.40 -7.85 6.24
C VAL A 119 7.42 -6.72 7.25
N TYR A 120 7.63 -5.52 6.76
CA TYR A 120 7.17 -4.32 7.41
C TYR A 120 5.69 -4.15 7.07
N ALA A 121 4.84 -4.32 8.07
CA ALA A 121 3.43 -3.99 7.95
C ALA A 121 3.26 -2.53 8.39
N ALA A 122 3.19 -1.62 7.42
CA ALA A 122 2.74 -0.26 7.62
C ALA A 122 1.22 -0.24 7.88
N THR A 123 0.63 0.92 7.99
CA THR A 123 -0.81 1.13 8.12
C THR A 123 -1.65 0.49 7.00
N ALA A 124 -1.03 0.04 5.91
CA ALA A 124 -1.67 -0.74 4.87
C ALA A 124 -2.14 -2.10 5.43
N PHE A 125 -3.40 -2.39 5.22
CA PHE A 125 -4.16 -3.54 5.70
C PHE A 125 -3.36 -4.86 5.74
N GLY A 126 -3.16 -5.39 6.92
CA GLY A 126 -3.16 -6.76 7.34
C GLY A 126 -2.30 -7.78 6.65
N SER A 127 -0.96 -7.75 6.86
CA SER A 127 -0.14 -8.93 6.52
C SER A 127 -0.64 -10.21 7.24
N GLU A 128 -1.32 -10.08 8.37
CA GLU A 128 -1.97 -11.17 9.14
C GLU A 128 -3.47 -11.34 8.85
N HIS A 129 -4.04 -10.52 7.95
CA HIS A 129 -5.47 -10.57 7.64
C HIS A 129 -5.88 -11.89 6.96
N GLN A 130 -7.13 -12.31 7.16
CA GLN A 130 -7.64 -13.57 6.62
C GLN A 130 -7.53 -13.66 5.10
N THR A 131 -7.73 -12.54 4.40
CA THR A 131 -7.60 -12.46 2.94
C THR A 131 -6.17 -12.74 2.49
N THR A 132 -5.18 -12.21 3.18
CA THR A 132 -3.75 -12.46 2.91
C THR A 132 -3.40 -13.92 3.16
N LYS A 133 -3.89 -14.51 4.25
CA LYS A 133 -3.69 -15.96 4.55
C LYS A 133 -4.26 -16.84 3.44
N MET A 134 -5.46 -16.53 2.94
CA MET A 134 -6.06 -17.28 1.82
C MET A 134 -5.24 -17.13 0.54
N CYS A 135 -4.75 -15.94 0.22
CA CYS A 135 -3.89 -15.71 -0.94
C CYS A 135 -2.57 -16.49 -0.84
N LEU A 136 -1.90 -16.47 0.32
CA LEU A 136 -0.67 -17.24 0.55
C LEU A 136 -0.89 -18.76 0.45
N THR A 137 -2.05 -19.25 0.93
CA THR A 137 -2.47 -20.65 0.74
C THR A 137 -2.62 -20.97 -0.74
N SER A 138 -3.33 -20.11 -1.49
CA SER A 138 -3.53 -20.29 -2.92
C SER A 138 -2.22 -20.25 -3.71
N ILE A 139 -1.29 -19.34 -3.38
CA ILE A 139 0.04 -19.28 -4.01
C ILE A 139 0.83 -20.57 -3.73
N SER A 140 0.71 -21.14 -2.52
CA SER A 140 1.33 -22.41 -2.19
C SER A 140 0.80 -23.58 -3.04
N GLU A 141 -0.51 -23.60 -3.28
CA GLU A 141 -1.16 -24.61 -4.13
C GLU A 141 -0.85 -24.41 -5.61
N LEU A 142 -0.77 -23.15 -6.08
CA LEU A 142 -0.42 -22.79 -7.46
C LEU A 142 0.97 -23.31 -7.86
N LYS A 143 1.89 -23.48 -6.92
CA LYS A 143 3.20 -24.09 -7.17
C LYS A 143 3.08 -25.48 -7.79
N GLU A 144 2.03 -26.22 -7.45
CA GLU A 144 1.78 -27.59 -7.95
C GLU A 144 0.82 -27.60 -9.15
N LEU A 145 0.03 -26.52 -9.33
CA LEU A 145 -1.02 -26.47 -10.35
C LEU A 145 -0.53 -25.87 -11.68
N MET A 146 0.52 -25.06 -11.66
CA MET A 146 1.01 -24.38 -12.85
C MET A 146 2.53 -24.49 -12.98
N PRO A 147 3.07 -24.41 -14.20
CA PRO A 147 4.51 -24.23 -14.40
C PRO A 147 5.00 -22.96 -13.71
N THR A 148 6.30 -22.88 -13.45
CA THR A 148 6.92 -21.66 -12.94
C THR A 148 6.54 -20.46 -13.83
N PRO A 149 5.83 -19.45 -13.30
CA PRO A 149 5.44 -18.31 -14.10
C PRO A 149 6.66 -17.46 -14.49
N ASN A 150 6.64 -16.89 -15.67
CA ASN A 150 7.66 -15.92 -16.10
C ASN A 150 7.32 -14.51 -15.59
N LYS A 151 6.05 -14.15 -15.63
CA LYS A 151 5.57 -12.81 -15.30
C LYS A 151 4.36 -12.86 -14.39
N ILE A 152 4.42 -12.08 -13.33
CA ILE A 152 3.32 -11.94 -12.35
C ILE A 152 2.97 -10.46 -12.21
N LEU A 153 1.69 -10.15 -12.07
CA LEU A 153 1.20 -8.84 -11.66
C LEU A 153 0.58 -8.98 -10.27
N ASP A 154 0.99 -8.11 -9.35
CA ASP A 154 0.38 -7.95 -8.03
C ASP A 154 -0.29 -6.57 -7.97
N MET A 155 -1.62 -6.54 -8.06
CA MET A 155 -2.43 -5.33 -8.14
C MET A 155 -2.99 -4.98 -6.76
N GLY A 156 -2.67 -3.78 -6.26
CA GLY A 156 -2.91 -3.38 -4.88
C GLY A 156 -1.94 -4.10 -3.95
N THR A 157 -0.65 -3.97 -4.23
CA THR A 157 0.41 -4.76 -3.60
C THR A 157 0.59 -4.51 -2.10
N GLY A 158 0.24 -3.30 -1.61
CA GLY A 158 0.33 -2.91 -0.22
C GLY A 158 1.74 -3.10 0.36
N SER A 159 1.91 -4.09 1.24
CA SER A 159 3.22 -4.42 1.80
C SER A 159 4.14 -5.23 0.87
N GLY A 160 3.66 -5.65 -0.31
CA GLY A 160 4.38 -6.53 -1.23
C GLY A 160 4.42 -7.99 -0.82
N ILE A 161 3.68 -8.38 0.20
CA ILE A 161 3.76 -9.75 0.77
C ILE A 161 3.46 -10.85 -0.27
N LEU A 162 2.47 -10.64 -1.15
CA LEU A 162 2.11 -11.63 -2.18
C LEU A 162 3.18 -11.70 -3.28
N SER A 163 3.73 -10.56 -3.68
CA SER A 163 4.87 -10.47 -4.58
C SER A 163 6.10 -11.20 -4.04
N ILE A 164 6.46 -10.94 -2.78
CA ILE A 164 7.61 -11.55 -2.12
C ILE A 164 7.43 -13.07 -1.98
N ALA A 165 6.25 -13.49 -1.53
CA ALA A 165 5.90 -14.91 -1.42
C ALA A 165 6.01 -15.59 -2.79
N SER A 166 5.50 -14.96 -3.85
CA SER A 166 5.57 -15.47 -5.21
C SER A 166 7.02 -15.54 -5.71
N ALA A 167 7.84 -14.52 -5.50
CA ALA A 167 9.24 -14.57 -5.89
C ALA A 167 9.95 -15.77 -5.23
N LYS A 168 9.80 -15.93 -3.92
CA LYS A 168 10.50 -16.96 -3.14
C LYS A 168 10.04 -18.38 -3.46
N ILE A 169 8.74 -18.63 -3.63
CA ILE A 169 8.24 -20.00 -3.87
C ILE A 169 8.66 -20.55 -5.23
N TRP A 170 8.87 -19.69 -6.23
CA TRP A 170 9.40 -20.04 -7.54
C TRP A 170 10.90 -19.73 -7.70
N ASN A 171 11.66 -19.73 -6.58
CA ASN A 171 13.12 -19.59 -6.54
C ASN A 171 13.64 -18.34 -7.27
N ASN A 172 12.97 -17.21 -7.09
CA ASN A 172 13.32 -15.93 -7.70
C ASN A 172 13.35 -15.97 -9.24
N THR A 173 12.50 -16.78 -9.86
CA THR A 173 12.41 -16.88 -11.32
C THR A 173 11.49 -15.82 -11.94
N PRO A 174 10.27 -15.55 -11.37
CA PRO A 174 9.33 -14.63 -11.99
C PRO A 174 9.84 -13.19 -12.01
N GLN A 175 9.48 -12.45 -13.06
CA GLN A 175 9.46 -11.00 -13.05
C GLN A 175 8.10 -10.54 -12.54
N ILE A 176 8.08 -9.71 -11.52
CA ILE A 176 6.87 -9.30 -10.83
C ILE A 176 6.72 -7.78 -10.94
N ILE A 177 5.59 -7.34 -11.48
CA ILE A 177 5.16 -5.94 -11.37
C ILE A 177 4.22 -5.86 -10.18
N SER A 178 4.57 -5.02 -9.22
CA SER A 178 3.79 -4.78 -8.01
C SER A 178 3.23 -3.36 -8.08
N ALA A 179 1.93 -3.25 -8.33
CA ALA A 179 1.27 -1.98 -8.59
C ALA A 179 0.39 -1.57 -7.41
N ASP A 180 0.43 -0.31 -7.05
CA ASP A 180 -0.49 0.28 -6.06
C ASP A 180 -0.84 1.72 -6.45
N ILE A 181 -2.02 2.18 -6.02
CA ILE A 181 -2.47 3.56 -6.17
C ILE A 181 -1.83 4.47 -5.11
N ASP A 182 -1.38 3.89 -4.02
CA ASP A 182 -0.73 4.58 -2.91
C ASP A 182 0.79 4.54 -3.05
N SER A 183 1.41 5.72 -3.09
CA SER A 183 2.87 5.85 -3.19
C SER A 183 3.61 5.29 -1.98
N GLU A 184 3.03 5.34 -0.78
CA GLU A 184 3.62 4.74 0.42
C GLU A 184 3.69 3.22 0.29
N SER A 185 2.63 2.60 -0.21
CA SER A 185 2.59 1.15 -0.50
C SER A 185 3.65 0.74 -1.53
N VAL A 186 3.90 1.57 -2.55
CA VAL A 186 4.98 1.33 -3.52
C VAL A 186 6.35 1.33 -2.84
N ASP A 187 6.63 2.33 -1.99
CA ASP A 187 7.90 2.43 -1.25
C ASP A 187 8.06 1.29 -0.24
N VAL A 188 6.99 0.91 0.47
CA VAL A 188 6.98 -0.23 1.41
C VAL A 188 7.25 -1.54 0.67
N THR A 189 6.59 -1.78 -0.46
CA THR A 189 6.84 -2.97 -1.30
C THR A 189 8.30 -3.04 -1.75
N GLN A 190 8.88 -1.93 -2.21
CA GLN A 190 10.28 -1.89 -2.62
C GLN A 190 11.22 -2.20 -1.45
N ASN A 191 11.00 -1.62 -0.28
CA ASN A 191 11.83 -1.85 0.90
C ASN A 191 11.71 -3.29 1.42
N ASN A 192 10.49 -3.85 1.45
CA ASN A 192 10.26 -5.23 1.84
C ASN A 192 10.91 -6.21 0.83
N SER A 193 10.95 -5.87 -0.46
CA SER A 193 11.62 -6.71 -1.46
C SER A 193 13.13 -6.79 -1.21
N ILE A 194 13.77 -5.67 -0.85
CA ILE A 194 15.19 -5.62 -0.46
C ILE A 194 15.44 -6.46 0.80
N THR A 195 14.63 -6.27 1.84
CA THR A 195 14.73 -7.03 3.09
C THR A 195 14.65 -8.55 2.86
N ASN A 196 13.91 -8.97 1.84
CA ASN A 196 13.72 -10.38 1.49
C ASN A 196 14.69 -10.89 0.42
N ASN A 197 15.61 -10.07 -0.10
CA ASN A 197 16.57 -10.37 -1.17
C ASN A 197 15.87 -10.81 -2.47
N VAL A 198 14.77 -10.14 -2.84
CA VAL A 198 14.00 -10.37 -4.06
C VAL A 198 13.79 -9.10 -4.91
N GLU A 199 14.52 -8.04 -4.61
CA GLU A 199 14.42 -6.73 -5.27
C GLU A 199 14.73 -6.78 -6.78
N ASN A 200 15.52 -7.76 -7.22
CA ASN A 200 15.82 -7.95 -8.63
C ASN A 200 14.64 -8.56 -9.42
N ASN A 201 13.68 -9.13 -8.73
CA ASN A 201 12.50 -9.77 -9.32
C ASN A 201 11.25 -8.88 -9.25
N ILE A 202 11.22 -7.92 -8.33
CA ILE A 202 10.04 -7.11 -8.03
C ILE A 202 10.29 -5.68 -8.46
N LYS A 203 9.39 -5.17 -9.31
CA LYS A 203 9.34 -3.77 -9.70
C LYS A 203 8.06 -3.15 -9.17
N ALA A 204 8.18 -2.36 -8.10
CA ALA A 204 7.07 -1.61 -7.55
C ALA A 204 6.77 -0.36 -8.41
N VAL A 205 5.51 -0.09 -8.69
CA VAL A 205 5.07 1.02 -9.55
C VAL A 205 3.79 1.68 -9.02
N LEU A 206 3.75 3.00 -9.07
CA LEU A 206 2.53 3.76 -8.77
C LEU A 206 1.56 3.64 -9.95
N SER A 207 0.34 3.16 -9.72
CA SER A 207 -0.65 2.97 -10.77
C SER A 207 -2.07 3.02 -10.22
N ASP A 208 -2.93 3.78 -10.86
CA ASP A 208 -4.38 3.68 -10.68
C ASP A 208 -4.88 2.54 -11.60
N GLY A 209 -5.10 1.36 -11.00
CA GLY A 209 -5.40 0.14 -11.73
C GLY A 209 -4.35 -0.15 -12.81
N TYR A 210 -4.80 -0.40 -14.04
CA TYR A 210 -3.95 -0.77 -15.19
C TYR A 210 -3.46 0.42 -16.02
N THR A 211 -3.49 1.65 -15.49
CA THR A 211 -3.17 2.87 -16.26
C THR A 211 -1.68 3.06 -16.52
N ASN A 212 -0.80 2.54 -15.62
CA ASN A 212 0.64 2.67 -15.82
C ASN A 212 1.11 1.88 -17.05
N PRO A 213 1.80 2.50 -18.02
CA PRO A 213 2.28 1.83 -19.24
C PRO A 213 3.12 0.58 -18.96
N ILE A 214 3.89 0.55 -17.88
CA ILE A 214 4.74 -0.59 -17.51
C ILE A 214 3.90 -1.88 -17.38
N ILE A 215 2.66 -1.79 -16.90
CA ILE A 215 1.78 -2.97 -16.78
C ILE A 215 1.44 -3.51 -18.17
N LYS A 216 1.03 -2.64 -19.09
CA LYS A 216 0.65 -3.01 -20.46
C LYS A 216 1.86 -3.51 -21.26
N ASP A 217 3.01 -2.90 -21.10
CA ASP A 217 4.26 -3.28 -21.78
C ASP A 217 4.78 -4.65 -21.33
N ASN A 218 4.41 -5.10 -20.13
CA ASN A 218 4.79 -6.40 -19.59
C ASN A 218 3.72 -7.48 -19.79
N ALA A 219 2.50 -7.14 -20.19
CA ALA A 219 1.48 -8.13 -20.50
C ALA A 219 1.90 -9.02 -21.71
N PRO A 220 1.38 -10.24 -21.85
CA PRO A 220 0.51 -10.91 -20.90
C PRO A 220 1.24 -11.47 -19.66
N PHE A 221 0.51 -11.58 -18.55
CA PHE A 221 0.96 -12.18 -17.30
C PHE A 221 0.48 -13.63 -17.17
N ASN A 222 1.29 -14.48 -16.55
CA ASN A 222 0.90 -15.88 -16.27
C ASN A 222 0.00 -15.97 -15.02
N LEU A 223 0.20 -15.04 -14.10
CA LEU A 223 -0.55 -14.95 -12.84
C LEU A 223 -0.81 -13.48 -12.52
N ILE A 224 -2.05 -13.16 -12.18
CA ILE A 224 -2.43 -11.88 -11.59
C ILE A 224 -2.93 -12.14 -10.18
N LEU A 225 -2.45 -11.34 -9.23
CA LEU A 225 -2.86 -11.32 -7.82
C LEU A 225 -3.58 -10.00 -7.57
N ALA A 226 -4.72 -10.03 -6.87
CA ALA A 226 -5.43 -8.82 -6.45
C ALA A 226 -6.15 -9.06 -5.12
N ASN A 227 -5.54 -8.61 -4.04
CA ASN A 227 -6.13 -8.66 -2.70
C ASN A 227 -6.61 -7.26 -2.30
N ILE A 228 -7.69 -6.80 -2.92
CA ILE A 228 -8.24 -5.45 -2.83
C ILE A 228 -9.75 -5.47 -2.64
N LEU A 229 -10.36 -4.31 -2.43
CA LEU A 229 -11.80 -4.20 -2.20
C LEU A 229 -12.64 -4.67 -3.39
N ALA A 230 -13.87 -5.14 -3.11
CA ALA A 230 -14.80 -5.71 -4.06
C ALA A 230 -15.12 -4.83 -5.29
N ASN A 231 -15.33 -3.52 -5.10
CA ASN A 231 -15.67 -2.62 -6.20
C ASN A 231 -14.51 -2.42 -7.19
N PRO A 232 -13.27 -2.11 -6.75
CA PRO A 232 -12.11 -2.11 -7.64
C PRO A 232 -11.90 -3.43 -8.39
N LEU A 233 -12.10 -4.59 -7.76
CA LEU A 233 -12.01 -5.88 -8.43
C LEU A 233 -12.96 -5.97 -9.64
N LYS A 234 -14.20 -5.55 -9.46
CA LYS A 234 -15.19 -5.54 -10.56
C LYS A 234 -14.82 -4.54 -11.65
N MET A 235 -14.41 -3.34 -11.28
CA MET A 235 -14.05 -2.28 -12.25
C MET A 235 -12.88 -2.69 -13.15
N MET A 236 -11.91 -3.42 -12.62
CA MET A 236 -10.69 -3.83 -13.33
C MET A 236 -10.79 -5.19 -14.02
N THR A 237 -11.94 -5.87 -13.99
CA THR A 237 -12.10 -7.23 -14.55
C THR A 237 -11.70 -7.33 -16.02
N GLU A 238 -12.07 -6.35 -16.85
CA GLU A 238 -11.79 -6.34 -18.29
C GLU A 238 -10.29 -6.14 -18.58
N ASP A 239 -9.65 -5.25 -17.86
CA ASP A 239 -8.21 -5.03 -17.95
C ASP A 239 -7.43 -6.28 -17.49
N ALA A 240 -7.84 -6.88 -16.38
CA ALA A 240 -7.26 -8.13 -15.87
C ALA A 240 -7.38 -9.25 -16.92
N TYR A 241 -8.56 -9.44 -17.52
CA TYR A 241 -8.76 -10.43 -18.56
C TYR A 241 -7.86 -10.17 -19.78
N SER A 242 -7.73 -8.92 -20.20
CA SER A 242 -6.92 -8.54 -21.36
C SER A 242 -5.42 -8.71 -21.09
N CYS A 243 -4.96 -8.46 -19.87
CA CYS A 243 -3.56 -8.57 -19.48
C CYS A 243 -3.12 -9.99 -19.06
N LEU A 244 -4.05 -10.93 -18.88
CA LEU A 244 -3.75 -12.32 -18.52
C LEU A 244 -3.57 -13.16 -19.78
N GLU A 245 -2.62 -14.09 -19.80
CA GLU A 245 -2.45 -15.04 -20.90
C GLU A 245 -3.56 -16.11 -20.90
N GLU A 246 -3.76 -16.77 -22.04
CA GLU A 246 -4.67 -17.91 -22.13
C GLU A 246 -4.19 -19.06 -21.22
N GLY A 247 -5.10 -19.57 -20.38
CA GLY A 247 -4.76 -20.55 -19.36
C GLY A 247 -4.10 -19.98 -18.10
N GLY A 248 -3.83 -18.68 -18.07
CA GLY A 248 -3.28 -17.98 -16.91
C GLY A 248 -4.27 -17.91 -15.73
N TYR A 249 -3.75 -17.65 -14.54
CA TYR A 249 -4.54 -17.63 -13.31
C TYR A 249 -4.71 -16.20 -12.77
N TYR A 250 -5.88 -15.94 -12.21
CA TYR A 250 -6.23 -14.71 -11.52
C TYR A 250 -6.72 -15.01 -10.10
N LEU A 251 -5.93 -14.66 -9.10
CA LEU A 251 -6.27 -14.79 -7.69
C LEU A 251 -6.85 -13.49 -7.17
N ILE A 252 -8.12 -13.52 -6.78
CA ILE A 252 -8.83 -12.35 -6.24
C ILE A 252 -9.21 -12.57 -4.78
N SER A 253 -9.11 -11.54 -3.95
CA SER A 253 -9.53 -11.53 -2.55
C SER A 253 -9.81 -10.10 -2.06
N GLY A 254 -10.26 -9.95 -0.80
CA GLY A 254 -10.63 -8.67 -0.22
C GLY A 254 -12.13 -8.38 -0.27
N PHE A 255 -12.93 -9.45 -0.39
CA PHE A 255 -14.38 -9.39 -0.36
C PHE A 255 -14.97 -10.36 0.66
N ILE A 256 -16.19 -10.10 1.07
CA ILE A 256 -16.91 -10.92 2.06
C ILE A 256 -17.92 -11.86 1.40
N GLU A 257 -18.41 -12.85 2.16
CA GLU A 257 -19.28 -13.92 1.65
C GLU A 257 -20.52 -13.42 0.91
N ASN A 258 -21.17 -12.36 1.42
CA ASN A 258 -22.36 -11.80 0.76
C ASN A 258 -22.05 -11.06 -0.56
N GLN A 259 -20.79 -10.75 -0.87
CA GLN A 259 -20.34 -10.15 -2.12
C GLN A 259 -19.85 -11.20 -3.12
N LYS A 260 -19.59 -12.43 -2.67
CA LYS A 260 -18.95 -13.49 -3.46
C LYS A 260 -19.67 -13.80 -4.75
N GLU A 261 -20.98 -14.02 -4.68
CA GLU A 261 -21.78 -14.39 -5.86
C GLU A 261 -21.76 -13.28 -6.93
N ASP A 262 -21.94 -12.04 -6.54
CA ASP A 262 -21.89 -10.89 -7.44
C ASP A 262 -20.52 -10.73 -8.11
N ILE A 263 -19.44 -10.84 -7.33
CA ILE A 263 -18.07 -10.78 -7.85
C ILE A 263 -17.80 -11.92 -8.83
N LEU A 264 -18.12 -13.15 -8.47
CA LEU A 264 -17.89 -14.31 -9.34
C LEU A 264 -18.70 -14.22 -10.62
N ASN A 265 -19.98 -13.84 -10.54
CA ASN A 265 -20.84 -13.65 -11.72
C ASN A 265 -20.26 -12.56 -12.65
N HIS A 266 -19.76 -11.46 -12.09
CA HIS A 266 -19.14 -10.40 -12.87
C HIS A 266 -17.91 -10.91 -13.64
N HIS A 267 -16.99 -11.62 -12.97
CA HIS A 267 -15.79 -12.15 -13.61
C HIS A 267 -16.07 -13.26 -14.61
N THR A 268 -16.97 -14.20 -14.28
CA THR A 268 -17.32 -15.30 -15.19
C THR A 268 -18.06 -14.80 -16.44
N SER A 269 -18.86 -13.74 -16.33
CA SER A 269 -19.50 -13.11 -17.49
C SER A 269 -18.48 -12.52 -18.50
N LYS A 270 -17.26 -12.24 -18.06
CA LYS A 270 -16.15 -11.75 -18.89
C LYS A 270 -15.28 -12.88 -19.47
N GLY A 271 -15.55 -14.13 -19.10
CA GLY A 271 -14.87 -15.32 -19.63
C GLY A 271 -13.97 -16.06 -18.64
N PHE A 272 -13.78 -15.54 -17.44
CA PHE A 272 -13.06 -16.28 -16.40
C PHE A 272 -13.81 -17.55 -15.98
N LYS A 273 -13.07 -18.59 -15.66
CA LYS A 273 -13.60 -19.84 -15.08
C LYS A 273 -13.20 -19.92 -13.61
N LEU A 274 -14.15 -20.22 -12.74
CA LEU A 274 -13.85 -20.45 -11.33
C LEU A 274 -13.12 -21.80 -11.17
N VAL A 275 -11.92 -21.74 -10.56
CA VAL A 275 -11.13 -22.93 -10.24
C VAL A 275 -11.36 -23.36 -8.80
N LYS A 276 -11.23 -22.43 -7.86
CA LYS A 276 -11.35 -22.70 -6.43
C LYS A 276 -11.78 -21.47 -5.65
N THR A 277 -12.50 -21.66 -4.55
CA THR A 277 -12.84 -20.62 -3.57
C THR A 277 -12.27 -20.99 -2.22
N TYR A 278 -11.78 -19.99 -1.51
CA TYR A 278 -11.29 -20.06 -0.13
C TYR A 278 -12.18 -19.17 0.73
N GLN A 279 -12.38 -19.60 1.98
CA GLN A 279 -13.14 -18.82 2.95
C GLN A 279 -12.54 -18.99 4.34
N ILE A 280 -12.33 -17.87 5.04
CA ILE A 280 -11.96 -17.82 6.45
C ILE A 280 -12.89 -16.80 7.10
N ASP A 281 -13.69 -17.26 8.07
CA ASP A 281 -14.78 -16.48 8.65
C ASP A 281 -15.72 -15.92 7.57
N ASN A 282 -15.90 -14.61 7.53
CA ASN A 282 -16.73 -13.94 6.53
C ASN A 282 -15.94 -13.51 5.26
N TRP A 283 -14.62 -13.71 5.23
CA TRP A 283 -13.76 -13.28 4.12
C TRP A 283 -13.58 -14.37 3.09
N CYS A 284 -13.51 -13.96 1.84
CA CYS A 284 -13.37 -14.88 0.70
C CYS A 284 -12.17 -14.50 -0.18
N ALA A 285 -11.63 -15.55 -0.83
CA ALA A 285 -10.74 -15.44 -1.96
C ALA A 285 -11.15 -16.45 -3.04
N SER A 286 -10.86 -16.16 -4.29
CA SER A 286 -11.18 -17.06 -5.39
C SER A 286 -10.04 -17.09 -6.40
N LEU A 287 -9.73 -18.30 -6.84
CA LEU A 287 -8.80 -18.56 -7.94
C LEU A 287 -9.61 -18.73 -9.21
N LEU A 288 -9.34 -17.91 -10.20
CA LEU A 288 -9.96 -17.91 -11.51
C LEU A 288 -8.94 -18.30 -12.57
N GLN A 289 -9.38 -18.77 -13.73
CA GLN A 289 -8.56 -19.06 -14.90
C GLN A 289 -9.17 -18.42 -16.14
N LYS A 290 -8.33 -17.88 -17.03
CA LYS A 290 -8.73 -17.40 -18.35
C LYS A 290 -8.90 -18.55 -19.36
#